data_c17abe29c28f61bab70aa8b6ee2d08ce
#
_entry.id   c17abe29c28f61bab70aa8b6ee2d08ce
#
_cell.length_a   1.000
_cell.length_b   1.000
_cell.length_c   1.000
_cell.angle_alpha   90.00
_cell.angle_beta   90.00
_cell.angle_gamma   90.00
#
_symmetry.space_group_name_H-M   'P 1'
#
loop_
_entity.id
_entity.type
_entity.pdbx_description
1 polymer ?
#
loop_
_entity_poly.entity_id
_entity_poly.type
_entity_poly.pdbx_seq_one_letter_code
_entity_poly.pdbx_strand_id
1 'polypeptide(L)'
;MFLHNLGDTMKVKQTTIAPITGQNGSVFKSGVGVGKFSVALALAGFSMGAMAQFEAPADGVYKDRIDWGVMMDMSGPASASQSVWASGFQAYMRKLNETGGVNGRKINVLAEDSRFNPAQDKINYEKLAGQTPVLGISGMGSSSSQVSLAPTIRAGKIPIVGTYTSTKPLSEPVSPLVYGGFCGYPQMAQTGVGYYTEQLKLKAPKVMVVSIESAGGVEYAQMVAAAAAKLGGTSSLVTMKITAADVTPQVLEIIAQKPDFITIYGVPNTAILTMKAMQQYGLKIPAFGISYLLSPQIYAAMGPDAGANYNVVSCFTPGGTDQTPGSREMVAAADKFNHGAIKEDINYVAGWVVGQMAAEAIARTGAKPTRAKLVESMNKGFTVDTKGLSAPIAYTTDNKTGPVAFRMIGYDFGAKKYKPYGEFSDYLKYIK
;
A
#
# COMPACT_ATOMS: atom_id res chain seq x y z
N MET A 1 -10.31 19.76 -56.48
CA MET A 1 -10.61 18.81 -57.53
C MET A 1 -10.37 17.42 -56.99
N PHE A 2 -11.41 16.60 -57.02
CA PHE A 2 -11.60 15.22 -56.56
C PHE A 2 -11.86 14.98 -55.07
N LEU A 3 -13.17 15.03 -54.78
CA LEU A 3 -13.88 14.24 -53.79
C LEU A 3 -13.99 12.77 -54.25
N HIS A 4 -13.84 11.80 -53.36
CA HIS A 4 -14.70 10.60 -53.40
C HIS A 4 -14.85 9.94 -52.02
N ASN A 5 -16.13 9.82 -51.70
CA ASN A 5 -16.75 9.03 -50.64
C ASN A 5 -16.26 7.59 -50.54
N LEU A 6 -16.32 7.00 -49.32
CA LEU A 6 -16.98 5.72 -49.06
C LEU A 6 -17.27 5.59 -47.57
N GLY A 7 -18.54 5.73 -47.24
CA GLY A 7 -19.05 5.33 -45.95
C GLY A 7 -19.37 3.81 -45.96
N ASP A 8 -19.05 3.15 -44.88
CA ASP A 8 -19.56 1.80 -44.59
C ASP A 8 -20.09 1.73 -43.17
N THR A 9 -21.39 1.66 -43.09
CA THR A 9 -22.19 1.47 -41.87
C THR A 9 -22.21 0.00 -41.49
N MET A 10 -21.55 -0.39 -40.40
CA MET A 10 -21.75 -1.71 -39.78
C MET A 10 -23.02 -1.70 -38.95
N LYS A 11 -24.04 -2.44 -39.43
CA LYS A 11 -25.28 -2.78 -38.72
C LYS A 11 -24.98 -3.82 -37.63
N VAL A 12 -25.19 -3.47 -36.36
CA VAL A 12 -25.26 -4.40 -35.25
C VAL A 12 -26.63 -5.09 -35.26
N LYS A 13 -26.65 -6.41 -35.40
CA LYS A 13 -27.86 -7.24 -35.25
C LYS A 13 -28.16 -7.36 -33.75
N GLN A 14 -29.30 -6.80 -33.35
CA GLN A 14 -29.96 -7.15 -32.09
C GLN A 14 -30.67 -8.50 -32.24
N THR A 15 -30.31 -9.45 -31.42
CA THR A 15 -31.04 -10.73 -31.28
C THR A 15 -31.97 -10.62 -30.10
N THR A 16 -33.25 -10.51 -30.40
CA THR A 16 -34.34 -10.52 -29.45
C THR A 16 -34.64 -11.97 -29.06
N ILE A 17 -34.61 -12.29 -27.78
CA ILE A 17 -35.08 -13.59 -27.23
C ILE A 17 -36.51 -13.39 -26.73
N ALA A 18 -37.45 -14.13 -27.33
CA ALA A 18 -38.85 -14.16 -26.97
C ALA A 18 -39.13 -15.08 -25.78
N PRO A 19 -40.18 -14.83 -24.98
CA PRO A 19 -40.52 -15.68 -23.82
C PRO A 19 -41.35 -16.92 -24.26
N ILE A 20 -41.02 -18.06 -23.68
CA ILE A 20 -41.78 -19.30 -23.87
C ILE A 20 -42.89 -19.35 -22.83
N THR A 21 -44.13 -19.15 -23.28
CA THR A 21 -45.33 -19.53 -22.57
C THR A 21 -45.79 -20.90 -23.10
N GLY A 22 -45.95 -21.86 -22.26
CA GLY A 22 -46.54 -23.19 -22.59
C GLY A 22 -47.50 -23.65 -21.51
N GLN A 23 -48.77 -23.32 -21.69
CA GLN A 23 -49.86 -24.04 -21.06
C GLN A 23 -50.05 -25.39 -21.78
N ASN A 24 -50.34 -26.46 -21.04
CA ASN A 24 -51.42 -27.36 -21.43
C ASN A 24 -51.81 -28.27 -20.25
N GLY A 25 -53.07 -28.17 -19.87
CA GLY A 25 -53.75 -29.06 -18.95
C GLY A 25 -54.19 -30.31 -19.65
N SER A 26 -54.36 -31.37 -18.89
CA SER A 26 -55.33 -32.43 -19.21
C SER A 26 -55.93 -32.97 -17.93
N VAL A 27 -57.27 -32.85 -17.90
CA VAL A 27 -58.18 -33.38 -16.92
C VAL A 27 -58.37 -34.86 -17.21
N PHE A 28 -58.26 -35.74 -16.19
CA PHE A 28 -58.87 -37.05 -16.19
C PHE A 28 -59.69 -37.29 -14.89
N LYS A 29 -61.02 -37.43 -15.05
CA LYS A 29 -61.94 -37.91 -14.04
C LYS A 29 -62.09 -39.39 -14.19
N SER A 30 -62.14 -40.12 -13.07
CA SER A 30 -62.90 -41.29 -12.71
C SER A 30 -62.23 -41.93 -11.50
N GLY A 31 -62.81 -42.31 -10.40
CA GLY A 31 -64.14 -42.75 -10.03
C GLY A 31 -64.00 -43.83 -8.98
N VAL A 32 -64.49 -43.56 -7.75
CA VAL A 32 -65.03 -44.54 -6.75
C VAL A 32 -64.17 -45.73 -6.29
N GLY A 33 -63.88 -45.78 -4.97
CA GLY A 33 -63.47 -46.98 -4.26
C GLY A 33 -63.26 -46.68 -2.77
N VAL A 34 -64.31 -46.88 -1.95
CA VAL A 34 -64.21 -46.75 -0.46
C VAL A 34 -63.48 -47.97 0.10
N GLY A 35 -62.34 -47.78 0.70
CA GLY A 35 -61.68 -48.83 1.46
C GLY A 35 -61.03 -48.15 2.72
N LYS A 36 -61.61 -48.42 3.89
CA LYS A 36 -61.04 -48.04 5.18
C LYS A 36 -59.77 -48.83 5.43
N PHE A 37 -58.64 -48.21 5.32
CA PHE A 37 -57.37 -48.68 5.90
C PHE A 37 -56.82 -47.59 6.84
N SER A 38 -56.80 -47.94 8.12
CA SER A 38 -56.10 -47.17 9.16
C SER A 38 -54.63 -47.33 8.92
N VAL A 39 -54.00 -46.30 8.40
CA VAL A 39 -52.54 -46.21 8.35
C VAL A 39 -52.06 -45.34 9.53
N ALA A 40 -51.40 -46.00 10.47
CA ALA A 40 -50.69 -45.33 11.54
C ALA A 40 -49.57 -44.44 10.93
N LEU A 41 -49.75 -43.14 11.02
CA LEU A 41 -48.75 -42.15 10.59
C LEU A 41 -47.65 -42.12 11.63
N ALA A 42 -46.55 -42.86 11.39
CA ALA A 42 -45.30 -42.67 12.13
C ALA A 42 -44.74 -41.32 11.73
N LEU A 43 -44.90 -40.32 12.57
CA LEU A 43 -44.18 -39.04 12.52
C LEU A 43 -42.66 -39.33 12.78
N ALA A 44 -41.94 -39.62 11.70
CA ALA A 44 -40.51 -39.51 11.72
C ALA A 44 -40.19 -38.01 11.87
N GLY A 45 -39.91 -37.59 13.09
CA GLY A 45 -39.39 -36.27 13.38
C GLY A 45 -38.07 -36.09 12.66
N PHE A 46 -38.08 -35.45 11.51
CA PHE A 46 -36.89 -34.81 10.97
C PHE A 46 -36.51 -33.72 11.95
N SER A 47 -35.63 -34.05 12.89
CA SER A 47 -34.85 -33.04 13.59
C SER A 47 -34.04 -32.31 12.50
N MET A 48 -34.55 -31.18 12.04
CA MET A 48 -33.71 -30.15 11.43
C MET A 48 -32.66 -29.80 12.48
N GLY A 49 -31.54 -30.47 12.41
CA GLY A 49 -30.33 -30.02 13.11
C GLY A 49 -30.12 -28.59 12.66
N ALA A 50 -30.40 -27.64 13.55
CA ALA A 50 -29.96 -26.27 13.38
C ALA A 50 -28.46 -26.35 13.11
N MET A 51 -28.04 -26.17 11.87
CA MET A 51 -26.65 -25.88 11.59
C MET A 51 -26.40 -24.61 12.37
N ALA A 52 -25.74 -24.76 13.53
CA ALA A 52 -25.25 -23.62 14.27
C ALA A 52 -24.42 -22.81 13.29
N GLN A 53 -24.94 -21.68 12.85
CA GLN A 53 -24.23 -20.76 12.03
C GLN A 53 -22.99 -20.38 12.82
N PHE A 54 -21.81 -20.81 12.35
CA PHE A 54 -20.56 -20.53 13.03
C PHE A 54 -20.34 -19.01 12.95
N GLU A 55 -20.66 -18.32 14.03
CA GLU A 55 -20.43 -16.89 14.13
C GLU A 55 -18.94 -16.66 14.33
N ALA A 56 -18.32 -15.92 13.41
CA ALA A 56 -16.92 -15.60 13.49
C ALA A 56 -16.64 -14.80 14.78
N PRO A 57 -15.55 -15.11 15.51
CA PRO A 57 -15.18 -14.34 16.70
C PRO A 57 -15.01 -12.85 16.36
N ALA A 58 -15.54 -11.98 17.19
CA ALA A 58 -15.57 -10.52 16.96
C ALA A 58 -14.20 -9.89 16.63
N ASP A 59 -13.11 -10.49 17.10
CA ASP A 59 -11.73 -10.02 16.89
C ASP A 59 -10.97 -10.82 15.81
N GLY A 60 -11.61 -11.72 15.08
CA GLY A 60 -10.96 -12.55 14.04
C GLY A 60 -9.94 -13.56 14.60
N VAL A 61 -10.08 -13.97 15.87
CA VAL A 61 -9.16 -14.90 16.56
C VAL A 61 -9.82 -16.25 16.75
N TYR A 62 -9.26 -17.28 16.15
CA TYR A 62 -9.72 -18.65 16.22
C TYR A 62 -8.77 -19.52 17.04
N LYS A 63 -9.12 -20.78 17.25
CA LYS A 63 -8.29 -21.72 18.00
C LYS A 63 -6.92 -21.94 17.35
N ASP A 64 -6.89 -22.03 16.02
CA ASP A 64 -5.73 -22.43 15.21
C ASP A 64 -5.20 -21.31 14.29
N ARG A 65 -5.93 -20.20 14.16
CA ARG A 65 -5.55 -19.08 13.29
C ARG A 65 -5.98 -17.73 13.84
N ILE A 66 -5.37 -16.69 13.27
CA ILE A 66 -5.73 -15.27 13.44
C ILE A 66 -5.96 -14.71 12.04
N ASP A 67 -7.11 -14.10 11.81
CA ASP A 67 -7.41 -13.37 10.59
C ASP A 67 -6.87 -11.93 10.70
N TRP A 68 -6.09 -11.51 9.68
CA TRP A 68 -5.44 -10.21 9.59
C TRP A 68 -5.78 -9.53 8.27
N GLY A 69 -6.26 -8.29 8.32
CA GLY A 69 -6.67 -7.53 7.15
C GLY A 69 -5.49 -6.84 6.45
N VAL A 70 -5.55 -6.80 5.12
CA VAL A 70 -4.69 -5.97 4.27
C VAL A 70 -5.57 -5.19 3.31
N MET A 71 -5.43 -3.87 3.27
CA MET A 71 -6.17 -2.99 2.36
C MET A 71 -5.18 -2.25 1.45
N MET A 72 -5.11 -2.64 0.18
CA MET A 72 -4.16 -2.09 -0.80
C MET A 72 -4.82 -2.01 -2.19
N ASP A 73 -4.29 -1.16 -3.04
CA ASP A 73 -4.65 -1.14 -4.46
C ASP A 73 -3.93 -2.30 -5.18
N MET A 74 -4.69 -3.31 -5.58
CA MET A 74 -4.16 -4.49 -6.26
C MET A 74 -4.48 -4.50 -7.76
N SER A 75 -5.42 -3.70 -8.23
CA SER A 75 -5.83 -3.67 -9.65
C SER A 75 -6.00 -2.27 -10.25
N GLY A 76 -5.87 -1.21 -9.45
CA GLY A 76 -6.03 0.18 -9.87
C GLY A 76 -4.70 0.87 -10.25
N PRO A 77 -4.68 2.20 -10.29
CA PRO A 77 -3.56 2.98 -10.82
C PRO A 77 -2.28 2.92 -9.96
N ALA A 78 -2.36 2.53 -8.69
CA ALA A 78 -1.20 2.35 -7.82
C ALA A 78 -0.80 0.87 -7.66
N SER A 79 -1.44 -0.05 -8.37
CA SER A 79 -1.22 -1.50 -8.24
C SER A 79 0.22 -1.93 -8.50
N ALA A 80 0.93 -1.25 -9.41
CA ALA A 80 2.33 -1.55 -9.72
C ALA A 80 3.28 -1.45 -8.51
N SER A 81 2.91 -0.73 -7.45
CA SER A 81 3.66 -0.67 -6.18
C SER A 81 2.93 -1.38 -5.05
N GLN A 82 1.61 -1.21 -4.95
CA GLN A 82 0.84 -1.68 -3.81
C GLN A 82 0.57 -3.19 -3.82
N SER A 83 0.39 -3.81 -5.00
CA SER A 83 0.32 -5.28 -5.11
C SER A 83 1.66 -5.95 -4.76
N VAL A 84 2.76 -5.28 -5.08
CA VAL A 84 4.11 -5.73 -4.71
C VAL A 84 4.31 -5.69 -3.19
N TRP A 85 3.84 -4.64 -2.53
CA TRP A 85 3.83 -4.54 -1.08
C TRP A 85 2.99 -5.67 -0.44
N ALA A 86 1.77 -5.88 -0.94
CA ALA A 86 0.90 -6.96 -0.45
C ALA A 86 1.55 -8.34 -0.60
N SER A 87 2.29 -8.57 -1.70
CA SER A 87 3.06 -9.80 -1.93
C SER A 87 4.17 -9.98 -0.90
N GLY A 88 4.90 -8.91 -0.55
CA GLY A 88 5.93 -8.94 0.50
C GLY A 88 5.36 -9.28 1.88
N PHE A 89 4.24 -8.64 2.24
CA PHE A 89 3.53 -8.92 3.49
C PHE A 89 3.07 -10.38 3.58
N GLN A 90 2.41 -10.86 2.52
CA GLN A 90 1.95 -12.25 2.45
C GLN A 90 3.09 -13.26 2.48
N ALA A 91 4.21 -12.97 1.83
CA ALA A 91 5.39 -13.83 1.83
C ALA A 91 5.97 -13.99 3.24
N TYR A 92 6.05 -12.90 4.01
CA TYR A 92 6.46 -12.97 5.41
C TYR A 92 5.50 -13.82 6.24
N MET A 93 4.17 -13.62 6.10
CA MET A 93 3.18 -14.40 6.85
C MET A 93 3.18 -15.88 6.46
N ARG A 94 3.38 -16.20 5.18
CA ARG A 94 3.56 -17.60 4.73
C ARG A 94 4.77 -18.24 5.37
N LYS A 95 5.93 -17.58 5.35
CA LYS A 95 7.15 -18.05 5.99
C LYS A 95 6.96 -18.25 7.49
N LEU A 96 6.33 -17.30 8.17
CA LEU A 96 6.01 -17.39 9.60
C LEU A 96 5.13 -18.60 9.91
N ASN A 97 4.13 -18.84 9.06
CA ASN A 97 3.20 -19.97 9.19
C ASN A 97 3.88 -21.33 9.00
N GLU A 98 4.98 -21.42 8.24
CA GLU A 98 5.77 -22.66 8.11
C GLU A 98 6.43 -23.06 9.43
N THR A 99 6.71 -22.10 10.32
CA THR A 99 7.30 -22.33 11.66
C THR A 99 6.26 -22.34 12.79
N GLY A 100 4.97 -22.47 12.44
CA GLY A 100 3.88 -22.59 13.44
C GLY A 100 3.11 -21.29 13.68
N GLY A 101 3.42 -20.21 13.00
CA GLY A 101 2.75 -18.92 13.15
C GLY A 101 3.15 -18.16 14.40
N VAL A 102 2.19 -17.46 15.03
CA VAL A 102 2.40 -16.66 16.24
C VAL A 102 1.61 -17.27 17.41
N ASN A 103 2.27 -17.52 18.51
CA ASN A 103 1.63 -18.11 19.72
C ASN A 103 0.82 -19.38 19.40
N GLY A 104 1.31 -20.23 18.48
CA GLY A 104 0.67 -21.46 18.05
C GLY A 104 -0.51 -21.29 17.09
N ARG A 105 -0.72 -20.11 16.52
CA ARG A 105 -1.76 -19.83 15.53
C ARG A 105 -1.17 -19.34 14.21
N LYS A 106 -1.68 -19.86 13.11
CA LYS A 106 -1.33 -19.37 11.78
C LYS A 106 -1.99 -18.02 11.53
N ILE A 107 -1.32 -17.16 10.75
CA ILE A 107 -1.88 -15.88 10.32
C ILE A 107 -2.53 -16.10 8.95
N ASN A 108 -3.83 -15.85 8.88
CA ASN A 108 -4.61 -15.87 7.66
C ASN A 108 -4.79 -14.43 7.17
N VAL A 109 -4.24 -14.09 6.01
CA VAL A 109 -4.28 -12.73 5.45
C VAL A 109 -5.52 -12.57 4.59
N LEU A 110 -6.40 -11.67 4.99
CA LEU A 110 -7.58 -11.24 4.23
C LEU A 110 -7.23 -9.96 3.48
N ALA A 111 -6.88 -10.11 2.20
CA ALA A 111 -6.47 -8.99 1.36
C ALA A 111 -7.67 -8.44 0.58
N GLU A 112 -7.94 -7.15 0.74
CA GLU A 112 -9.04 -6.43 0.11
C GLU A 112 -8.48 -5.41 -0.90
N ASP A 113 -8.95 -5.49 -2.14
CA ASP A 113 -8.55 -4.59 -3.22
C ASP A 113 -9.29 -3.25 -3.10
N SER A 114 -8.55 -2.17 -2.89
CA SER A 114 -9.09 -0.82 -2.77
C SER A 114 -9.34 -0.15 -4.12
N ARG A 115 -8.68 -0.62 -5.18
CA ARG A 115 -8.69 0.02 -6.51
C ARG A 115 -8.33 1.51 -6.48
N PHE A 116 -7.59 1.93 -5.46
CA PHE A 116 -7.26 3.33 -5.15
C PHE A 116 -8.50 4.22 -4.99
N ASN A 117 -9.61 3.65 -4.54
CA ASN A 117 -10.91 4.31 -4.43
C ASN A 117 -11.36 4.42 -2.96
N PRO A 118 -11.55 5.64 -2.40
CA PRO A 118 -11.97 5.82 -1.02
C PRO A 118 -13.32 5.17 -0.65
N ALA A 119 -14.26 5.12 -1.58
CA ALA A 119 -15.56 4.46 -1.35
C ALA A 119 -15.39 2.94 -1.22
N GLN A 120 -14.52 2.33 -2.06
CA GLN A 120 -14.19 0.92 -1.96
C GLN A 120 -13.44 0.61 -0.66
N ASP A 121 -12.50 1.46 -0.25
CA ASP A 121 -11.79 1.30 1.04
C ASP A 121 -12.75 1.36 2.23
N LYS A 122 -13.79 2.19 2.17
CA LYS A 122 -14.81 2.22 3.21
C LYS A 122 -15.56 0.87 3.31
N ILE A 123 -15.98 0.33 2.17
CA ILE A 123 -16.65 -0.98 2.10
C ILE A 123 -15.73 -2.08 2.64
N ASN A 124 -14.45 -2.08 2.24
CA ASN A 124 -13.45 -3.04 2.68
C ASN A 124 -13.21 -2.95 4.20
N TYR A 125 -13.10 -1.73 4.74
CA TYR A 125 -12.94 -1.53 6.19
C TYR A 125 -14.16 -2.04 6.97
N GLU A 126 -15.38 -1.71 6.55
CA GLU A 126 -16.61 -2.17 7.18
C GLU A 126 -16.76 -3.69 7.12
N LYS A 127 -16.37 -4.32 6.00
CA LYS A 127 -16.32 -5.77 5.85
C LYS A 127 -15.36 -6.41 6.87
N LEU A 128 -14.12 -5.90 6.96
CA LEU A 128 -13.11 -6.39 7.90
C LEU A 128 -13.44 -6.06 9.37
N ALA A 129 -14.29 -5.07 9.60
CA ALA A 129 -14.75 -4.72 10.94
C ALA A 129 -15.82 -5.68 11.48
N GLY A 130 -16.75 -6.14 10.62
CA GLY A 130 -17.96 -6.83 11.02
C GLY A 130 -18.25 -8.15 10.32
N GLN A 131 -18.19 -8.22 8.98
CA GLN A 131 -18.58 -9.43 8.23
C GLN A 131 -17.50 -10.51 8.27
N THR A 132 -16.25 -10.13 8.11
CA THR A 132 -15.07 -10.99 8.24
C THR A 132 -14.10 -10.36 9.23
N PRO A 133 -14.43 -10.44 10.55
CA PRO A 133 -13.68 -9.70 11.55
C PRO A 133 -12.20 -10.09 11.57
N VAL A 134 -11.32 -9.08 11.70
CA VAL A 134 -9.86 -9.27 11.78
C VAL A 134 -9.31 -8.72 13.08
N LEU A 135 -8.17 -9.23 13.54
CA LEU A 135 -7.50 -8.74 14.74
C LEU A 135 -6.89 -7.34 14.54
N GLY A 136 -6.35 -7.07 13.36
CA GLY A 136 -5.79 -5.79 12.96
C GLY A 136 -5.73 -5.67 11.45
N ILE A 137 -5.41 -4.48 10.96
CA ILE A 137 -5.30 -4.17 9.53
C ILE A 137 -3.92 -3.55 9.25
N SER A 138 -3.35 -3.88 8.09
CA SER A 138 -2.12 -3.25 7.56
C SER A 138 -2.36 -2.68 6.16
N GLY A 139 -1.50 -1.74 5.75
CA GLY A 139 -1.56 -1.15 4.42
C GLY A 139 -2.29 0.18 4.38
N MET A 140 -3.46 0.27 3.77
CA MET A 140 -4.20 1.51 3.51
C MET A 140 -3.42 2.46 2.60
N GLY A 141 -3.22 2.02 1.35
CA GLY A 141 -2.32 2.66 0.40
C GLY A 141 -2.77 3.98 -0.22
N SER A 142 -4.01 4.42 0.00
CA SER A 142 -4.53 5.68 -0.53
C SER A 142 -4.61 6.76 0.55
N SER A 143 -3.91 7.87 0.35
CA SER A 143 -3.97 9.03 1.26
C SER A 143 -5.38 9.63 1.33
N SER A 144 -6.10 9.68 0.22
CA SER A 144 -7.49 10.16 0.19
C SER A 144 -8.42 9.22 0.97
N SER A 145 -8.19 7.91 0.91
CA SER A 145 -8.92 6.93 1.74
C SER A 145 -8.61 7.10 3.22
N GLN A 146 -7.36 7.34 3.58
CA GLN A 146 -6.98 7.59 4.97
C GLN A 146 -7.67 8.83 5.54
N VAL A 147 -7.71 9.93 4.78
CA VAL A 147 -8.41 11.15 5.18
C VAL A 147 -9.91 10.88 5.39
N SER A 148 -10.56 10.21 4.45
CA SER A 148 -12.00 9.92 4.53
C SER A 148 -12.37 8.95 5.66
N LEU A 149 -11.51 7.96 5.95
CA LEU A 149 -11.73 6.94 6.97
C LEU A 149 -11.21 7.32 8.36
N ALA A 150 -10.39 8.36 8.48
CA ALA A 150 -9.78 8.75 9.75
C ALA A 150 -10.79 8.88 10.91
N PRO A 151 -11.95 9.53 10.77
CA PRO A 151 -12.94 9.59 11.85
C PRO A 151 -13.44 8.21 12.28
N THR A 152 -13.74 7.33 11.30
CA THR A 152 -14.24 5.97 11.55
C THR A 152 -13.19 5.10 12.24
N ILE A 153 -11.93 5.16 11.78
CA ILE A 153 -10.83 4.40 12.36
C ILE A 153 -10.55 4.87 13.78
N ARG A 154 -10.49 6.19 14.00
CA ARG A 154 -10.19 6.77 15.33
C ARG A 154 -11.27 6.50 16.36
N ALA A 155 -12.53 6.43 15.95
CA ALA A 155 -13.66 6.04 16.80
C ALA A 155 -13.82 4.51 16.92
N GLY A 156 -13.13 3.73 16.11
CA GLY A 156 -13.23 2.29 16.04
C GLY A 156 -12.42 1.55 17.10
N LYS A 157 -12.29 0.24 16.90
CA LYS A 157 -11.56 -0.66 17.81
C LYS A 157 -10.47 -1.48 17.10
N ILE A 158 -10.34 -1.35 15.77
CA ILE A 158 -9.39 -2.15 15.00
C ILE A 158 -8.06 -1.39 14.93
N PRO A 159 -6.96 -1.96 15.43
CA PRO A 159 -5.65 -1.36 15.30
C PRO A 159 -5.17 -1.44 13.83
N ILE A 160 -4.62 -0.33 13.36
CA ILE A 160 -3.94 -0.23 12.07
C ILE A 160 -2.44 -0.32 12.35
N VAL A 161 -1.81 -1.41 11.92
CA VAL A 161 -0.39 -1.68 12.16
C VAL A 161 0.35 -1.66 10.84
N GLY A 162 1.23 -0.70 10.67
CA GLY A 162 2.01 -0.57 9.46
C GLY A 162 1.21 0.05 8.30
N THR A 163 0.85 1.33 8.44
CA THR A 163 0.25 2.08 7.33
C THR A 163 1.24 2.24 6.17
N TYR A 164 0.76 2.10 4.93
CA TYR A 164 1.58 2.36 3.72
C TYR A 164 1.83 3.85 3.50
N THR A 165 0.85 4.68 3.79
CA THR A 165 0.97 6.13 3.88
C THR A 165 0.65 6.59 5.31
N SER A 166 0.93 7.83 5.67
CA SER A 166 0.59 8.40 6.98
C SER A 166 0.16 9.83 6.81
N THR A 167 -1.15 10.04 6.69
CA THR A 167 -1.74 11.37 6.60
C THR A 167 -2.01 11.94 8.00
N LYS A 168 -1.94 13.26 8.15
CA LYS A 168 -2.23 13.94 9.43
C LYS A 168 -3.58 13.59 10.03
N PRO A 169 -4.71 13.59 9.29
CA PRO A 169 -6.00 13.25 9.88
C PRO A 169 -6.06 11.86 10.52
N LEU A 170 -5.24 10.91 10.03
CA LEU A 170 -5.15 9.56 10.58
C LEU A 170 -4.18 9.49 11.76
N SER A 171 -3.05 10.21 11.72
CA SER A 171 -1.94 10.09 12.68
C SER A 171 -1.92 11.20 13.74
N GLU A 172 -2.49 12.38 13.49
CA GLU A 172 -2.48 13.52 14.40
C GLU A 172 -3.91 13.91 14.86
N PRO A 173 -4.15 14.16 16.17
CA PRO A 173 -3.22 13.86 17.28
C PRO A 173 -2.90 12.37 17.35
N VAL A 174 -1.81 11.99 18.00
CA VAL A 174 -1.36 10.58 18.09
C VAL A 174 -2.52 9.69 18.51
N SER A 175 -2.82 8.68 17.68
CA SER A 175 -3.90 7.74 17.89
C SER A 175 -3.39 6.48 18.62
N PRO A 176 -4.10 5.94 19.62
CA PRO A 176 -3.74 4.66 20.21
C PRO A 176 -3.88 3.47 19.25
N LEU A 177 -4.58 3.68 18.12
CA LEU A 177 -4.92 2.63 17.16
C LEU A 177 -4.04 2.60 15.90
N VAL A 178 -3.25 3.65 15.63
CA VAL A 178 -2.58 3.81 14.32
C VAL A 178 -1.08 3.85 14.48
N TYR A 179 -0.39 2.95 13.77
CA TYR A 179 1.05 2.80 13.77
C TYR A 179 1.57 2.84 12.32
N GLY A 180 2.44 3.78 12.02
CA GLY A 180 3.06 3.93 10.71
C GLY A 180 3.97 2.74 10.39
N GLY A 181 4.02 2.33 9.14
CA GLY A 181 4.81 1.18 8.70
C GLY A 181 5.74 1.48 7.54
N PHE A 182 5.59 2.66 6.96
CA PHE A 182 6.40 3.08 5.83
C PHE A 182 7.14 4.38 6.14
N CYS A 183 7.97 4.84 5.22
CA CYS A 183 8.72 6.08 5.36
C CYS A 183 7.76 7.28 5.43
N GLY A 184 7.79 8.04 6.52
CA GLY A 184 6.91 9.19 6.72
C GLY A 184 7.21 10.36 5.79
N TYR A 185 6.20 11.11 5.39
CA TYR A 185 6.35 12.27 4.49
C TYR A 185 7.24 13.37 5.06
N PRO A 186 7.09 13.78 6.34
CA PRO A 186 7.97 14.79 6.91
C PRO A 186 9.44 14.38 6.88
N GLN A 187 9.71 13.12 7.21
CA GLN A 187 11.05 12.56 7.27
C GLN A 187 11.67 12.46 5.87
N MET A 188 10.91 11.99 4.88
CA MET A 188 11.37 11.94 3.49
C MET A 188 11.64 13.33 2.93
N ALA A 189 10.76 14.30 3.18
CA ALA A 189 10.94 15.69 2.74
C ALA A 189 12.22 16.31 3.35
N GLN A 190 12.40 16.18 4.67
CA GLN A 190 13.55 16.73 5.36
C GLN A 190 14.87 16.09 4.89
N THR A 191 14.92 14.77 4.79
CA THR A 191 16.10 14.05 4.31
C THR A 191 16.44 14.44 2.87
N GLY A 192 15.46 14.42 1.96
CA GLY A 192 15.70 14.69 0.54
C GLY A 192 16.10 16.14 0.27
N VAL A 193 15.37 17.10 0.85
CA VAL A 193 15.69 18.53 0.71
C VAL A 193 17.05 18.85 1.32
N GLY A 194 17.31 18.35 2.54
CA GLY A 194 18.59 18.58 3.21
C GLY A 194 19.77 17.95 2.46
N TYR A 195 19.62 16.71 1.99
CA TYR A 195 20.65 16.02 1.21
C TYR A 195 21.04 16.81 -0.05
N TYR A 196 20.05 17.21 -0.87
CA TYR A 196 20.37 17.95 -2.10
C TYR A 196 20.87 19.36 -1.84
N THR A 197 20.42 20.02 -0.79
CA THR A 197 20.96 21.33 -0.37
C THR A 197 22.45 21.22 -0.05
N GLU A 198 22.86 20.18 0.69
CA GLU A 198 24.28 19.91 1.01
C GLU A 198 25.08 19.51 -0.23
N GLN A 199 24.59 18.55 -1.03
CA GLN A 199 25.31 18.05 -2.21
C GLN A 199 25.53 19.13 -3.28
N LEU A 200 24.56 20.02 -3.48
CA LEU A 200 24.64 21.13 -4.43
C LEU A 200 25.23 22.40 -3.81
N LYS A 201 25.59 22.37 -2.51
CA LYS A 201 26.17 23.50 -1.75
C LYS A 201 25.29 24.76 -1.81
N LEU A 202 23.98 24.59 -1.73
CA LEU A 202 23.02 25.68 -1.81
C LEU A 202 22.93 26.41 -0.47
N LYS A 203 22.78 27.74 -0.51
CA LYS A 203 22.50 28.55 0.68
C LYS A 203 21.01 28.65 0.99
N ALA A 204 20.19 28.64 -0.04
CA ALA A 204 18.73 28.79 0.03
C ALA A 204 18.13 27.99 -1.13
N PRO A 205 17.72 26.73 -0.92
CA PRO A 205 17.28 25.86 -1.99
C PRO A 205 15.94 26.31 -2.58
N LYS A 206 15.82 26.27 -3.90
CA LYS A 206 14.57 26.43 -4.63
C LYS A 206 14.08 25.07 -5.11
N VAL A 207 13.05 24.54 -4.46
CA VAL A 207 12.56 23.17 -4.67
C VAL A 207 11.23 23.20 -5.42
N MET A 208 11.03 22.32 -6.38
CA MET A 208 9.69 22.07 -6.95
C MET A 208 9.20 20.68 -6.61
N VAL A 209 7.98 20.58 -6.13
CA VAL A 209 7.27 19.32 -5.94
C VAL A 209 6.46 19.04 -7.20
N VAL A 210 6.72 17.89 -7.83
CA VAL A 210 5.88 17.33 -8.89
C VAL A 210 5.01 16.23 -8.28
N SER A 211 3.69 16.40 -8.28
CA SER A 211 2.80 15.53 -7.53
C SER A 211 1.55 15.11 -8.33
N ILE A 212 1.00 13.95 -7.98
CA ILE A 212 -0.38 13.64 -8.36
C ILE A 212 -1.36 14.48 -7.52
N GLU A 213 -2.53 14.77 -8.10
CA GLU A 213 -3.65 15.41 -7.40
C GLU A 213 -4.19 14.47 -6.32
N SER A 214 -3.72 14.62 -5.09
CA SER A 214 -4.12 13.81 -3.94
C SER A 214 -3.91 14.54 -2.62
N ALA A 215 -4.61 14.10 -1.56
CA ALA A 215 -4.43 14.64 -0.20
C ALA A 215 -2.97 14.49 0.27
N GLY A 216 -2.35 13.34 0.04
CA GLY A 216 -0.95 13.09 0.38
C GLY A 216 0.02 13.94 -0.42
N GLY A 217 -0.28 14.26 -1.69
CA GLY A 217 0.55 15.14 -2.51
C GLY A 217 0.58 16.57 -1.97
N VAL A 218 -0.57 17.10 -1.58
CA VAL A 218 -0.67 18.42 -0.93
C VAL A 218 0.07 18.42 0.40
N GLU A 219 -0.13 17.40 1.23
CA GLU A 219 0.54 17.27 2.53
C GLU A 219 2.06 17.14 2.37
N TYR A 220 2.52 16.33 1.43
CA TYR A 220 3.96 16.20 1.13
C TYR A 220 4.57 17.52 0.67
N ALA A 221 3.88 18.28 -0.21
CA ALA A 221 4.34 19.58 -0.65
C ALA A 221 4.47 20.59 0.50
N GLN A 222 3.56 20.57 1.47
CA GLN A 222 3.67 21.38 2.69
C GLN A 222 4.90 20.98 3.53
N MET A 223 5.23 19.68 3.63
CA MET A 223 6.42 19.21 4.34
C MET A 223 7.72 19.62 3.62
N VAL A 224 7.72 19.58 2.29
CA VAL A 224 8.86 20.06 1.48
C VAL A 224 9.04 21.58 1.65
N ALA A 225 7.94 22.33 1.64
CA ALA A 225 7.98 23.78 1.88
C ALA A 225 8.55 24.12 3.27
N ALA A 226 8.11 23.41 4.30
CA ALA A 226 8.63 23.57 5.66
C ALA A 226 10.12 23.21 5.76
N ALA A 227 10.56 22.14 5.06
CA ALA A 227 11.96 21.74 5.03
C ALA A 227 12.83 22.78 4.29
N ALA A 228 12.37 23.27 3.13
CA ALA A 228 13.09 24.30 2.38
C ALA A 228 13.20 25.62 3.18
N ALA A 229 12.11 26.05 3.81
CA ALA A 229 12.07 27.27 4.62
C ALA A 229 13.06 27.24 5.80
N LYS A 230 13.24 26.09 6.47
CA LYS A 230 14.24 25.91 7.53
C LYS A 230 15.68 26.13 7.02
N LEU A 231 15.92 25.95 5.73
CA LEU A 231 17.20 26.17 5.07
C LEU A 231 17.26 27.52 4.33
N GLY A 232 16.31 28.43 4.62
CA GLY A 232 16.24 29.75 3.97
C GLY A 232 15.74 29.72 2.53
N GLY A 233 15.26 28.59 2.05
CA GLY A 233 14.82 28.35 0.68
C GLY A 233 13.32 28.51 0.46
N THR A 234 12.88 28.14 -0.73
CA THR A 234 11.48 28.20 -1.18
C THR A 234 11.05 26.91 -1.86
N SER A 235 9.74 26.69 -1.93
CA SER A 235 9.17 25.54 -2.61
C SER A 235 7.95 25.95 -3.43
N SER A 236 7.72 25.26 -4.54
CA SER A 236 6.52 25.35 -5.37
C SER A 236 5.94 23.96 -5.64
N LEU A 237 4.67 23.90 -6.04
CA LEU A 237 3.96 22.67 -6.35
C LEU A 237 3.39 22.72 -7.74
N VAL A 238 3.61 21.69 -8.53
CA VAL A 238 2.90 21.42 -9.77
C VAL A 238 2.24 20.05 -9.69
N THR A 239 0.99 19.96 -10.12
CA THR A 239 0.22 18.71 -10.02
C THR A 239 -0.15 18.15 -11.39
N MET A 240 -0.45 16.85 -11.40
CA MET A 240 -0.99 16.12 -12.54
C MET A 240 -2.04 15.11 -12.08
N LYS A 241 -2.92 14.70 -12.97
CA LYS A 241 -3.83 13.59 -12.70
C LYS A 241 -3.05 12.29 -12.58
N ILE A 242 -3.48 11.38 -11.70
CA ILE A 242 -2.84 10.06 -11.53
C ILE A 242 -2.84 9.23 -12.82
N THR A 243 -3.81 9.49 -13.72
CA THR A 243 -3.96 8.84 -15.04
C THR A 243 -3.34 9.66 -16.18
N ALA A 244 -2.56 10.70 -15.89
CA ALA A 244 -1.93 11.51 -16.93
C ALA A 244 -1.04 10.66 -17.84
N ALA A 245 -1.18 10.85 -19.15
CA ALA A 245 -0.32 10.25 -20.17
C ALA A 245 0.69 11.27 -20.73
N ASP A 246 0.42 12.56 -20.55
CA ASP A 246 1.28 13.67 -20.93
C ASP A 246 1.55 14.57 -19.73
N VAL A 247 2.81 14.95 -19.55
CA VAL A 247 3.31 15.82 -18.48
C VAL A 247 4.03 17.04 -19.01
N THR A 248 3.84 17.38 -20.29
CA THR A 248 4.41 18.56 -20.91
C THR A 248 4.11 19.85 -20.14
N PRO A 249 2.87 20.13 -19.68
CA PRO A 249 2.59 21.33 -18.89
C PRO A 249 3.45 21.42 -17.62
N GLN A 250 3.68 20.29 -16.92
CA GLN A 250 4.48 20.24 -15.71
C GLN A 250 5.95 20.51 -15.99
N VAL A 251 6.47 19.99 -17.10
CA VAL A 251 7.86 20.24 -17.53
C VAL A 251 8.07 21.69 -17.95
N LEU A 252 7.11 22.29 -18.65
CA LEU A 252 7.18 23.73 -18.99
C LEU A 252 7.19 24.60 -17.73
N GLU A 253 6.48 24.21 -16.69
CA GLU A 253 6.51 24.90 -15.39
C GLU A 253 7.88 24.75 -14.71
N ILE A 254 8.51 23.57 -14.78
CA ILE A 254 9.88 23.35 -14.29
C ILE A 254 10.88 24.29 -15.03
N ILE A 255 10.73 24.39 -16.36
CA ILE A 255 11.56 25.31 -17.17
C ILE A 255 11.38 26.77 -16.77
N ALA A 256 10.12 27.19 -16.57
CA ALA A 256 9.80 28.58 -16.22
C ALA A 256 10.33 28.95 -14.82
N GLN A 257 10.15 28.07 -13.88
CA GLN A 257 10.52 28.34 -12.46
C GLN A 257 12.00 28.11 -12.16
N LYS A 258 12.72 27.28 -12.92
CA LYS A 258 14.14 26.96 -12.74
C LYS A 258 14.48 26.57 -11.30
N PRO A 259 13.90 25.46 -10.75
CA PRO A 259 14.27 24.97 -9.43
C PRO A 259 15.70 24.42 -9.44
N ASP A 260 16.37 24.43 -8.29
CA ASP A 260 17.67 23.80 -8.11
C ASP A 260 17.59 22.28 -8.20
N PHE A 261 16.49 21.72 -7.70
CA PHE A 261 16.13 20.31 -7.82
C PHE A 261 14.61 20.12 -7.67
N ILE A 262 14.13 18.96 -8.08
CA ILE A 262 12.72 18.60 -7.92
C ILE A 262 12.56 17.39 -7.01
N THR A 263 11.38 17.27 -6.41
CA THR A 263 10.95 16.03 -5.75
C THR A 263 9.65 15.52 -6.33
N ILE A 264 9.52 14.19 -6.45
CA ILE A 264 8.39 13.55 -7.12
C ILE A 264 7.59 12.74 -6.10
N TYR A 265 6.31 13.08 -5.99
CA TYR A 265 5.30 12.37 -5.21
C TYR A 265 4.25 11.77 -6.12
N GLY A 266 4.03 10.46 -6.06
CA GLY A 266 2.98 9.83 -6.87
C GLY A 266 3.12 8.32 -6.99
N VAL A 267 2.66 7.82 -8.13
CA VAL A 267 2.76 6.40 -8.52
C VAL A 267 3.92 6.20 -9.51
N PRO A 268 4.34 4.97 -9.79
CA PRO A 268 5.48 4.71 -10.69
C PRO A 268 5.45 5.52 -11.98
N ASN A 269 4.28 5.60 -12.63
CA ASN A 269 4.14 6.34 -13.90
C ASN A 269 4.42 7.85 -13.76
N THR A 270 4.13 8.45 -12.60
CA THR A 270 4.43 9.86 -12.32
C THR A 270 5.94 10.14 -12.47
N ALA A 271 6.77 9.32 -11.86
CA ALA A 271 8.22 9.47 -11.93
C ALA A 271 8.75 9.19 -13.34
N ILE A 272 8.30 8.11 -13.96
CA ILE A 272 8.74 7.71 -15.30
C ILE A 272 8.45 8.82 -16.33
N LEU A 273 7.22 9.32 -16.36
CA LEU A 273 6.81 10.35 -17.32
C LEU A 273 7.56 11.66 -17.07
N THR A 274 7.65 12.11 -15.81
CA THR A 274 8.36 13.35 -15.47
C THR A 274 9.81 13.30 -15.90
N MET A 275 10.55 12.23 -15.54
CA MET A 275 11.96 12.11 -15.85
C MET A 275 12.23 11.97 -17.36
N LYS A 276 11.39 11.21 -18.09
CA LYS A 276 11.50 11.10 -19.55
C LYS A 276 11.20 12.42 -20.26
N ALA A 277 10.17 13.14 -19.84
CA ALA A 277 9.86 14.44 -20.42
C ALA A 277 10.97 15.47 -20.12
N MET A 278 11.50 15.50 -18.88
CA MET A 278 12.65 16.35 -18.57
C MET A 278 13.85 16.04 -19.48
N GLN A 279 14.15 14.77 -19.71
CA GLN A 279 15.23 14.36 -20.62
C GLN A 279 14.96 14.80 -22.07
N GLN A 280 13.73 14.67 -22.57
CA GLN A 280 13.34 15.14 -23.90
C GLN A 280 13.53 16.65 -24.09
N TYR A 281 13.30 17.43 -23.02
CA TYR A 281 13.52 18.89 -23.03
C TYR A 281 14.98 19.28 -22.64
N GLY A 282 15.88 18.31 -22.52
CA GLY A 282 17.31 18.55 -22.21
C GLY A 282 17.57 19.03 -20.79
N LEU A 283 16.63 18.86 -19.86
CA LEU A 283 16.77 19.29 -18.47
C LEU A 283 17.63 18.29 -17.70
N LYS A 284 18.67 18.80 -17.02
CA LYS A 284 19.56 18.00 -16.16
C LYS A 284 19.39 18.34 -14.68
N ILE A 285 18.21 18.81 -14.30
CA ILE A 285 17.87 19.17 -12.93
C ILE A 285 17.82 17.89 -12.10
N PRO A 286 18.53 17.80 -10.97
CA PRO A 286 18.46 16.63 -10.09
C PRO A 286 17.05 16.41 -9.54
N ALA A 287 16.70 15.14 -9.39
CA ALA A 287 15.37 14.75 -8.90
C ALA A 287 15.48 13.68 -7.81
N PHE A 288 14.59 13.74 -6.82
CA PHE A 288 14.39 12.61 -5.94
C PHE A 288 12.90 12.24 -5.81
N GLY A 289 12.66 10.93 -5.74
CA GLY A 289 11.34 10.38 -5.48
C GLY A 289 11.15 10.04 -4.00
N ILE A 290 9.89 9.92 -3.60
CA ILE A 290 9.52 9.30 -2.33
C ILE A 290 9.77 7.78 -2.38
N SER A 291 9.90 7.14 -1.23
CA SER A 291 10.33 5.74 -1.10
C SER A 291 9.56 4.74 -1.96
N TYR A 292 8.25 4.93 -2.16
CA TYR A 292 7.43 4.04 -3.04
C TYR A 292 7.92 3.94 -4.49
N LEU A 293 8.72 4.91 -4.93
CA LEU A 293 9.20 5.03 -6.30
C LEU A 293 10.59 4.42 -6.50
N LEU A 294 11.07 3.63 -5.55
CA LEU A 294 12.33 2.89 -5.65
C LEU A 294 12.07 1.46 -6.14
N SER A 295 12.18 1.27 -7.45
CA SER A 295 11.91 -0.02 -8.10
C SER A 295 12.82 -0.22 -9.31
N PRO A 296 13.38 -1.42 -9.56
CA PRO A 296 14.16 -1.70 -10.75
C PRO A 296 13.35 -1.46 -12.03
N GLN A 297 12.05 -1.73 -11.99
CA GLN A 297 11.14 -1.53 -13.13
C GLN A 297 10.99 -0.05 -13.48
N ILE A 298 10.97 0.84 -12.47
CA ILE A 298 10.93 2.29 -12.70
C ILE A 298 12.20 2.76 -13.41
N TYR A 299 13.39 2.36 -12.91
CA TYR A 299 14.66 2.70 -13.54
C TYR A 299 14.79 2.10 -14.95
N ALA A 300 14.37 0.84 -15.13
CA ALA A 300 14.35 0.21 -16.46
C ALA A 300 13.45 0.97 -17.44
N ALA A 301 12.28 1.42 -16.99
CA ALA A 301 11.35 2.21 -17.82
C ALA A 301 11.86 3.61 -18.12
N MET A 302 12.59 4.26 -17.19
CA MET A 302 13.24 5.55 -17.43
C MET A 302 14.39 5.44 -18.45
N GLY A 303 15.19 4.37 -18.33
CA GLY A 303 16.45 4.21 -19.04
C GLY A 303 17.58 5.08 -18.45
N PRO A 304 18.84 4.88 -18.93
CA PRO A 304 20.01 5.53 -18.34
C PRO A 304 20.00 7.06 -18.49
N ASP A 305 19.49 7.58 -19.60
CA ASP A 305 19.52 9.03 -19.86
C ASP A 305 18.57 9.81 -18.94
N ALA A 306 17.33 9.32 -18.78
CA ALA A 306 16.35 9.95 -17.91
C ALA A 306 16.60 9.61 -16.42
N GLY A 307 17.04 8.39 -16.12
CA GLY A 307 17.22 7.90 -14.76
C GLY A 307 18.52 8.33 -14.08
N ALA A 308 19.52 8.83 -14.82
CA ALA A 308 20.84 9.18 -14.26
C ALA A 308 20.79 10.26 -13.15
N ASN A 309 19.84 11.19 -13.25
CA ASN A 309 19.67 12.28 -12.28
C ASN A 309 18.52 12.01 -11.27
N TYR A 310 18.04 10.77 -11.21
CA TYR A 310 16.94 10.38 -10.33
C TYR A 310 17.43 9.50 -9.19
N ASN A 311 17.16 9.92 -7.97
CA ASN A 311 17.41 9.15 -6.76
C ASN A 311 16.11 9.02 -5.96
N VAL A 312 16.13 8.22 -4.91
CA VAL A 312 14.96 8.03 -4.03
C VAL A 312 15.41 8.09 -2.58
N VAL A 313 14.65 8.80 -1.76
CA VAL A 313 14.85 8.78 -0.31
C VAL A 313 14.14 7.55 0.27
N SER A 314 14.85 6.73 1.05
CA SER A 314 14.30 5.48 1.58
C SER A 314 14.69 5.24 3.03
N CYS A 315 13.76 4.67 3.80
CA CYS A 315 13.98 4.15 5.15
C CYS A 315 14.23 2.63 5.16
N PHE A 316 14.19 1.98 3.99
CA PHE A 316 14.46 0.56 3.82
C PHE A 316 15.62 0.33 2.85
N THR A 317 16.23 -0.86 2.96
CA THR A 317 17.22 -1.38 2.01
C THR A 317 16.52 -2.22 0.96
N PRO A 318 16.67 -1.93 -0.34
CA PRO A 318 16.18 -2.82 -1.40
C PRO A 318 16.74 -4.23 -1.27
N GLY A 319 15.94 -5.24 -1.62
CA GLY A 319 16.34 -6.64 -1.52
C GLY A 319 17.60 -6.94 -2.34
N GLY A 320 18.52 -7.69 -1.77
CA GLY A 320 19.78 -8.06 -2.44
C GLY A 320 20.86 -6.97 -2.48
N THR A 321 20.56 -5.73 -2.07
CA THR A 321 21.51 -4.62 -2.06
C THR A 321 22.56 -4.80 -0.95
N ASP A 322 22.09 -4.98 0.28
CA ASP A 322 22.95 -5.23 1.44
C ASP A 322 22.83 -6.71 1.85
N GLN A 323 23.95 -7.32 2.19
CA GLN A 323 24.00 -8.74 2.60
C GLN A 323 23.69 -8.92 4.10
N THR A 324 22.66 -8.23 4.59
CA THR A 324 22.21 -8.35 5.98
C THR A 324 21.45 -9.68 6.21
N PRO A 325 21.34 -10.16 7.45
CA PRO A 325 20.55 -11.35 7.74
C PRO A 325 19.10 -11.25 7.27
N GLY A 326 18.46 -10.08 7.44
CA GLY A 326 17.09 -9.84 7.00
C GLY A 326 16.95 -9.87 5.47
N SER A 327 17.92 -9.28 4.75
CA SER A 327 17.93 -9.30 3.29
C SER A 327 18.07 -10.72 2.75
N ARG A 328 18.99 -11.53 3.28
CA ARG A 328 19.14 -12.93 2.86
C ARG A 328 17.89 -13.76 3.15
N GLU A 329 17.29 -13.59 4.33
CA GLU A 329 16.07 -14.30 4.74
C GLU A 329 14.89 -13.97 3.80
N MET A 330 14.69 -12.67 3.51
CA MET A 330 13.62 -12.20 2.63
C MET A 330 13.82 -12.67 1.19
N VAL A 331 15.02 -12.53 0.65
CA VAL A 331 15.35 -12.95 -0.73
C VAL A 331 15.13 -14.46 -0.90
N ALA A 332 15.59 -15.28 0.05
CA ALA A 332 15.38 -16.72 0.01
C ALA A 332 13.88 -17.10 0.05
N ALA A 333 13.07 -16.38 0.84
CA ALA A 333 11.64 -16.58 0.87
C ALA A 333 10.96 -16.12 -0.43
N ALA A 334 11.39 -14.99 -0.99
CA ALA A 334 10.88 -14.49 -2.26
C ALA A 334 11.12 -15.49 -3.40
N ASP A 335 12.32 -16.06 -3.48
CA ASP A 335 12.65 -17.08 -4.47
C ASP A 335 11.82 -18.36 -4.27
N LYS A 336 11.66 -18.82 -3.02
CA LYS A 336 10.82 -19.97 -2.65
C LYS A 336 9.36 -19.80 -3.06
N PHE A 337 8.82 -18.59 -2.96
CA PHE A 337 7.40 -18.29 -3.23
C PHE A 337 7.14 -17.76 -4.64
N ASN A 338 8.11 -17.86 -5.54
CA ASN A 338 8.06 -17.36 -6.93
C ASN A 338 7.90 -15.83 -7.04
N HIS A 339 8.45 -15.09 -6.10
CA HIS A 339 8.49 -13.61 -6.10
C HIS A 339 9.86 -13.06 -6.51
N GLY A 340 10.73 -13.88 -7.11
CA GLY A 340 12.10 -13.51 -7.47
C GLY A 340 12.20 -12.25 -8.34
N ALA A 341 11.23 -12.00 -9.21
CA ALA A 341 11.20 -10.84 -10.10
C ALA A 341 10.94 -9.50 -9.37
N ILE A 342 10.39 -9.52 -8.15
CA ILE A 342 10.00 -8.33 -7.40
C ILE A 342 10.73 -8.17 -6.06
N LYS A 343 11.64 -9.08 -5.72
CA LYS A 343 12.36 -9.10 -4.44
C LYS A 343 13.25 -7.87 -4.19
N GLU A 344 13.67 -7.19 -5.25
CA GLU A 344 14.48 -5.97 -5.18
C GLU A 344 13.64 -4.70 -5.11
N ASP A 345 12.34 -4.78 -5.30
CA ASP A 345 11.43 -3.64 -5.19
C ASP A 345 11.27 -3.25 -3.72
N ILE A 346 11.39 -1.94 -3.44
CA ILE A 346 11.29 -1.44 -2.07
C ILE A 346 9.92 -1.68 -1.45
N ASN A 347 8.89 -1.76 -2.27
CA ASN A 347 7.54 -2.04 -1.79
C ASN A 347 7.43 -3.48 -1.27
N TYR A 348 8.11 -4.44 -1.92
CA TYR A 348 8.19 -5.81 -1.41
C TYR A 348 8.87 -5.87 -0.04
N VAL A 349 10.00 -5.17 0.10
CA VAL A 349 10.73 -5.07 1.37
C VAL A 349 9.85 -4.44 2.45
N ALA A 350 9.18 -3.34 2.13
CA ALA A 350 8.29 -2.65 3.07
C ALA A 350 7.13 -3.55 3.53
N GLY A 351 6.51 -4.30 2.60
CA GLY A 351 5.48 -5.27 2.94
C GLY A 351 6.00 -6.37 3.88
N TRP A 352 7.18 -6.90 3.60
CA TRP A 352 7.84 -7.88 4.46
C TRP A 352 8.11 -7.33 5.87
N VAL A 353 8.65 -6.12 5.98
CA VAL A 353 8.93 -5.47 7.27
C VAL A 353 7.64 -5.20 8.04
N VAL A 354 6.58 -4.75 7.37
CA VAL A 354 5.27 -4.58 8.04
C VAL A 354 4.70 -5.93 8.49
N GLY A 355 4.98 -7.01 7.77
CA GLY A 355 4.70 -8.36 8.24
C GLY A 355 5.41 -8.68 9.57
N GLN A 356 6.70 -8.31 9.69
CA GLN A 356 7.44 -8.45 10.96
C GLN A 356 6.80 -7.61 12.08
N MET A 357 6.39 -6.37 11.78
CA MET A 357 5.73 -5.49 12.76
C MET A 357 4.41 -6.09 13.26
N ALA A 358 3.57 -6.59 12.36
CA ALA A 358 2.30 -7.23 12.70
C ALA A 358 2.52 -8.50 13.54
N ALA A 359 3.49 -9.34 13.16
CA ALA A 359 3.83 -10.56 13.90
C ALA A 359 4.32 -10.25 15.32
N GLU A 360 5.21 -9.26 15.49
CA GLU A 360 5.70 -8.81 16.80
C GLU A 360 4.55 -8.26 17.65
N ALA A 361 3.69 -7.42 17.07
CA ALA A 361 2.53 -6.89 17.77
C ALA A 361 1.59 -8.01 18.26
N ILE A 362 1.33 -9.03 17.43
CA ILE A 362 0.51 -10.18 17.82
C ILE A 362 1.22 -11.01 18.90
N ALA A 363 2.52 -11.27 18.77
CA ALA A 363 3.29 -12.08 19.73
C ALA A 363 3.19 -11.53 21.16
N ARG A 364 3.21 -10.21 21.30
CA ARG A 364 3.11 -9.50 22.59
C ARG A 364 1.76 -9.63 23.29
N THR A 365 0.71 -10.05 22.58
CA THR A 365 -0.61 -10.29 23.19
C THR A 365 -0.69 -11.60 24.00
N GLY A 366 0.29 -12.50 23.84
CA GLY A 366 0.34 -13.79 24.48
C GLY A 366 -0.71 -14.79 23.96
N ALA A 367 -1.09 -15.75 24.78
CA ALA A 367 -1.93 -16.88 24.35
C ALA A 367 -3.38 -16.53 23.99
N LYS A 368 -3.90 -15.41 24.43
CA LYS A 368 -5.29 -14.98 24.21
C LYS A 368 -5.32 -13.58 23.58
N PRO A 369 -4.97 -13.44 22.29
CA PRO A 369 -5.01 -12.16 21.60
C PRO A 369 -6.43 -11.63 21.50
N THR A 370 -6.60 -10.32 21.68
CA THR A 370 -7.80 -9.54 21.39
C THR A 370 -7.35 -8.18 20.86
N ARG A 371 -8.21 -7.45 20.14
CA ARG A 371 -7.91 -6.08 19.68
C ARG A 371 -7.50 -5.18 20.85
N ALA A 372 -8.20 -5.28 21.99
CA ALA A 372 -7.87 -4.49 23.18
C ALA A 372 -6.46 -4.79 23.72
N LYS A 373 -6.08 -6.07 23.82
CA LYS A 373 -4.73 -6.47 24.25
C LYS A 373 -3.67 -6.07 23.25
N LEU A 374 -3.96 -6.15 21.95
CA LEU A 374 -3.04 -5.70 20.91
C LEU A 374 -2.74 -4.21 21.08
N VAL A 375 -3.79 -3.38 21.18
CA VAL A 375 -3.67 -1.93 21.41
C VAL A 375 -2.93 -1.64 22.72
N GLU A 376 -3.29 -2.30 23.82
CA GLU A 376 -2.62 -2.14 25.11
C GLU A 376 -1.12 -2.46 25.01
N SER A 377 -0.76 -3.61 24.42
CA SER A 377 0.63 -4.04 24.31
C SER A 377 1.46 -3.09 23.42
N MET A 378 0.89 -2.62 22.33
CA MET A 378 1.56 -1.70 21.41
C MET A 378 1.74 -0.31 22.03
N ASN A 379 0.77 0.16 22.82
CA ASN A 379 0.87 1.46 23.51
C ASN A 379 1.92 1.50 24.61
N LYS A 380 2.38 0.36 25.11
CA LYS A 380 3.54 0.26 26.02
C LYS A 380 4.88 0.51 25.34
N GLY A 381 4.87 0.67 24.00
CA GLY A 381 6.06 0.79 23.19
C GLY A 381 6.70 -0.58 22.87
N PHE A 382 7.32 -0.65 21.68
CA PHE A 382 8.08 -1.82 21.24
C PHE A 382 9.04 -1.46 20.12
N THR A 383 10.04 -2.32 19.94
CA THR A 383 11.01 -2.17 18.85
C THR A 383 10.94 -3.39 17.95
N VAL A 384 10.97 -3.16 16.65
CA VAL A 384 11.04 -4.20 15.63
C VAL A 384 12.48 -4.22 15.09
N ASP A 385 13.16 -5.34 15.30
CA ASP A 385 14.44 -5.62 14.64
C ASP A 385 14.18 -6.21 13.24
N THR A 386 14.48 -5.43 12.23
CA THR A 386 14.31 -5.83 10.83
C THR A 386 15.49 -6.65 10.30
N LYS A 387 16.47 -6.94 11.14
CA LYS A 387 17.73 -7.65 10.82
C LYS A 387 18.49 -6.98 9.67
N GLY A 388 18.41 -5.63 9.60
CA GLY A 388 19.14 -4.81 8.64
C GLY A 388 18.39 -4.48 7.35
N LEU A 389 17.09 -4.79 7.23
CA LEU A 389 16.24 -4.25 6.14
C LEU A 389 15.92 -2.77 6.34
N SER A 390 16.02 -2.27 7.56
CA SER A 390 16.00 -0.85 7.94
C SER A 390 16.83 -0.68 9.21
N ALA A 391 17.03 0.55 9.67
CA ALA A 391 17.36 0.78 11.08
C ALA A 391 16.24 0.22 11.97
N PRO A 392 16.50 -0.13 13.25
CA PRO A 392 15.47 -0.60 14.16
C PRO A 392 14.29 0.37 14.23
N ILE A 393 13.07 -0.15 14.17
CA ILE A 393 11.85 0.66 14.20
C ILE A 393 11.30 0.66 15.61
N ALA A 394 11.36 1.80 16.30
CA ALA A 394 10.90 1.95 17.66
C ALA A 394 9.61 2.76 17.74
N TYR A 395 8.60 2.20 18.40
CA TYR A 395 7.37 2.88 18.76
C TYR A 395 7.37 3.19 20.25
N THR A 396 6.85 4.36 20.58
CA THR A 396 6.62 4.81 21.96
C THR A 396 5.17 5.24 22.13
N THR A 397 4.79 5.66 23.33
CA THR A 397 3.47 6.28 23.59
C THR A 397 3.20 7.47 22.69
N ASP A 398 4.25 8.27 22.44
CA ASP A 398 4.14 9.56 21.77
C ASP A 398 4.64 9.54 20.31
N ASN A 399 5.39 8.50 19.94
CA ASN A 399 5.89 8.33 18.58
C ASN A 399 5.42 7.00 17.97
N LYS A 400 4.51 7.10 17.00
CA LYS A 400 3.95 5.97 16.25
C LYS A 400 4.16 6.12 14.74
N THR A 401 5.12 6.93 14.32
CA THR A 401 5.32 7.27 12.90
C THR A 401 6.03 6.17 12.11
N GLY A 402 6.70 5.22 12.77
CA GLY A 402 7.46 4.17 12.10
C GLY A 402 8.95 4.51 11.94
N PRO A 403 9.59 4.18 10.81
CA PRO A 403 11.01 4.41 10.59
C PRO A 403 11.41 5.88 10.70
N VAL A 404 12.55 6.15 11.37
CA VAL A 404 13.08 7.51 11.57
C VAL A 404 14.47 7.72 10.97
N ALA A 405 15.10 6.66 10.44
CA ALA A 405 16.40 6.73 9.79
C ALA A 405 16.26 6.49 8.29
N PHE A 406 16.95 7.31 7.50
CA PHE A 406 16.81 7.38 6.04
C PHE A 406 18.16 7.45 5.37
N ARG A 407 18.21 7.05 4.11
CA ARG A 407 19.31 7.30 3.19
C ARG A 407 18.80 7.59 1.79
N MET A 408 19.63 8.23 0.99
CA MET A 408 19.40 8.40 -0.44
C MET A 408 19.89 7.17 -1.20
N ILE A 409 19.14 6.73 -2.21
CA ILE A 409 19.47 5.58 -3.04
C ILE A 409 19.26 5.95 -4.51
N GLY A 410 20.31 5.75 -5.31
CA GLY A 410 20.25 5.86 -6.77
C GLY A 410 20.34 4.48 -7.44
N TYR A 411 20.64 4.49 -8.73
CA TYR A 411 20.76 3.27 -9.53
C TYR A 411 21.95 3.35 -10.47
N ASP A 412 22.78 2.32 -10.47
CA ASP A 412 23.86 2.12 -11.41
C ASP A 412 23.35 1.31 -12.61
N PHE A 413 23.14 1.96 -13.74
CA PHE A 413 22.64 1.35 -14.95
C PHE A 413 23.63 0.35 -15.60
N GLY A 414 24.94 0.58 -15.43
CA GLY A 414 25.98 -0.32 -15.93
C GLY A 414 26.00 -1.64 -15.16
N ALA A 415 26.00 -1.55 -13.83
CA ALA A 415 25.95 -2.70 -12.95
C ALA A 415 24.54 -3.30 -12.76
N LYS A 416 23.50 -2.57 -13.17
CA LYS A 416 22.07 -2.88 -12.95
C LYS A 416 21.77 -3.14 -11.47
N LYS A 417 22.28 -2.26 -10.60
CA LYS A 417 22.17 -2.37 -9.14
C LYS A 417 21.83 -1.05 -8.50
N TYR A 418 21.17 -1.11 -7.35
CA TYR A 418 21.00 0.06 -6.51
C TYR A 418 22.34 0.58 -5.98
N LYS A 419 22.43 1.88 -5.83
CA LYS A 419 23.59 2.61 -5.33
C LYS A 419 23.18 3.43 -4.11
N PRO A 420 23.30 2.89 -2.89
CA PRO A 420 23.09 3.69 -1.68
C PRO A 420 24.14 4.80 -1.55
N TYR A 421 23.73 5.95 -1.06
CA TYR A 421 24.60 7.08 -0.73
C TYR A 421 24.69 7.25 0.78
N GLY A 422 25.76 6.73 1.36
CA GLY A 422 25.97 6.72 2.81
C GLY A 422 25.13 5.69 3.56
N GLU A 423 25.25 5.73 4.88
CA GLU A 423 24.53 4.89 5.82
C GLU A 423 23.15 5.50 6.16
N PHE A 424 22.31 4.70 6.79
CA PHE A 424 21.10 5.23 7.40
C PHE A 424 21.44 6.28 8.44
N SER A 425 20.81 7.43 8.36
CA SER A 425 20.97 8.52 9.32
C SER A 425 19.62 9.05 9.75
N ASP A 426 19.58 9.61 10.97
CA ASP A 426 18.40 10.33 11.45
C ASP A 426 17.98 11.39 10.43
N TYR A 427 16.68 11.50 10.20
CA TYR A 427 16.12 12.46 9.24
C TYR A 427 16.40 13.92 9.60
N LEU A 428 16.72 14.20 10.87
CA LEU A 428 17.11 15.54 11.35
C LEU A 428 18.58 15.89 11.06
N LYS A 429 19.37 14.96 10.49
CA LYS A 429 20.79 15.19 10.22
C LYS A 429 21.06 16.47 9.44
N TYR A 430 20.22 16.77 8.45
CA TYR A 430 20.41 17.89 7.54
C TYR A 430 19.64 19.16 7.97
N ILE A 431 18.57 19.00 8.74
CA ILE A 431 17.64 20.08 9.11
C ILE A 431 17.43 20.03 10.62
N LYS A 432 18.19 20.82 11.34
CA LYS A 432 18.08 20.96 12.79
C LYS A 432 17.17 22.13 13.17
#